data_2b5454bf4a8dd5c8ac3276f44ae6b5bc
#
_entry.id   2b5454bf4a8dd5c8ac3276f44ae6b5bc
#
_cell.length_a   1.000
_cell.length_b   1.000
_cell.length_c   1.000
_cell.angle_alpha   90.00
_cell.angle_beta   90.00
_cell.angle_gamma   90.00
#
_symmetry.space_group_name_H-M   'P 1'
#
loop_
_entity.id
_entity.type
_entity.pdbx_description
1 polymer ?
#
loop_
_entity_poly.entity_id
_entity_poly.type
_entity_poly.pdbx_seq_one_letter_code
_entity_poly.pdbx_strand_id
1 'polypeptide(L)'
;VPMGSPHLANAEALMNFYYEPAIAAEVAAYVNYICPVQGAKAEMEKIDPTLVDNPLIFPTDEDLKKAFVFRTLSPTEETDYSEQFATAIGA
;
A
#
# COMPACT_ATOMS: atom_id res chain seq x y z
N VAL A 1 12.48 -7.31 6.62
CA VAL A 1 13.46 -7.23 7.73
C VAL A 1 14.82 -7.61 7.19
N PRO A 2 15.89 -6.84 7.45
CA PRO A 2 17.22 -7.17 6.99
C PRO A 2 17.70 -8.54 7.49
N MET A 3 18.45 -9.26 6.65
CA MET A 3 19.06 -10.53 7.06
C MET A 3 20.02 -10.31 8.24
N GLY A 4 19.96 -11.15 9.25
CA GLY A 4 20.81 -11.05 10.44
C GLY A 4 20.30 -10.05 11.50
N SER A 5 19.08 -9.54 11.37
CA SER A 5 18.49 -8.68 12.41
C SER A 5 18.35 -9.46 13.72
N PRO A 6 18.86 -8.94 14.84
CA PRO A 6 18.73 -9.61 16.15
C PRO A 6 17.29 -9.56 16.70
N HIS A 7 16.42 -8.78 16.08
CA HIS A 7 15.03 -8.55 16.51
C HIS A 7 14.00 -9.02 15.49
N LEU A 8 14.32 -10.05 14.69
CA LEU A 8 13.44 -10.56 13.63
C LEU A 8 12.02 -10.85 14.15
N ALA A 9 11.90 -11.62 15.22
CA ALA A 9 10.59 -11.99 15.78
C ALA A 9 9.75 -10.78 16.22
N ASN A 10 10.39 -9.76 16.78
CA ASN A 10 9.69 -8.54 17.19
C ASN A 10 9.25 -7.72 15.97
N ALA A 11 10.06 -7.66 14.93
CA ALA A 11 9.73 -6.99 13.68
C ALA A 11 8.55 -7.68 12.97
N GLU A 12 8.56 -9.01 12.91
CA GLU A 12 7.46 -9.81 12.36
C GLU A 12 6.16 -9.64 13.16
N ALA A 13 6.24 -9.62 14.49
CA ALA A 13 5.10 -9.36 15.35
C ALA A 13 4.50 -7.96 15.11
N LEU A 14 5.34 -6.94 14.96
CA LEU A 14 4.89 -5.58 14.64
C LEU A 14 4.21 -5.52 13.27
N MET A 15 4.81 -6.14 12.25
CA MET A 15 4.19 -6.20 10.92
C MET A 15 2.84 -6.92 10.98
N ASN A 16 2.76 -8.06 11.68
CA ASN A 16 1.52 -8.81 11.83
C ASN A 16 0.42 -8.01 12.54
N PHE A 17 0.77 -7.19 13.51
CA PHE A 17 -0.16 -6.30 14.20
C PHE A 17 -0.88 -5.35 13.24
N TYR A 18 -0.18 -4.81 12.24
CA TYR A 18 -0.79 -3.94 11.22
C TYR A 18 -1.76 -4.66 10.27
N TYR A 19 -1.74 -6.00 10.24
CA TYR A 19 -2.67 -6.82 9.46
C TYR A 19 -3.92 -7.23 10.26
N GLU A 20 -4.05 -6.86 11.51
CA GLU A 20 -5.30 -7.02 12.25
C GLU A 20 -6.36 -6.08 11.66
N PRO A 21 -7.57 -6.58 11.29
CA PRO A 21 -8.55 -5.78 10.56
C PRO A 21 -8.92 -4.46 11.22
N ALA A 22 -9.04 -4.44 12.55
CA ALA A 22 -9.35 -3.22 13.31
C ALA A 22 -8.22 -2.18 13.19
N ILE A 23 -6.97 -2.63 13.34
CA ILE A 23 -5.78 -1.75 13.24
C ILE A 23 -5.60 -1.27 11.80
N ALA A 24 -5.76 -2.17 10.83
CA ALA A 24 -5.67 -1.81 9.41
C ALA A 24 -6.72 -0.77 9.00
N ALA A 25 -7.94 -0.85 9.55
CA ALA A 25 -8.98 0.13 9.32
C ALA A 25 -8.62 1.51 9.91
N GLU A 26 -8.09 1.57 11.14
CA GLU A 26 -7.62 2.81 11.75
C GLU A 26 -6.50 3.47 10.92
N VAL A 27 -5.52 2.68 10.50
CA VAL A 27 -4.43 3.17 9.63
C VAL A 27 -4.97 3.67 8.30
N ALA A 28 -5.88 2.93 7.66
CA ALA A 28 -6.48 3.33 6.39
C ALA A 28 -7.31 4.61 6.51
N ALA A 29 -8.04 4.80 7.60
CA ALA A 29 -8.79 6.02 7.87
C ALA A 29 -7.86 7.24 8.00
N TYR A 30 -6.68 7.05 8.58
CA TYR A 30 -5.70 8.12 8.74
C TYR A 30 -4.94 8.45 7.46
N VAL A 31 -4.45 7.43 6.75
CA VAL A 31 -3.58 7.64 5.57
C VAL A 31 -4.34 7.79 4.25
N ASN A 32 -5.59 7.32 4.19
CA ASN A 32 -6.45 7.33 3.00
C ASN A 32 -5.82 6.65 1.77
N TYR A 33 -5.14 5.53 1.98
CA TYR A 33 -4.63 4.67 0.92
C TYR A 33 -5.38 3.33 0.88
N ILE A 34 -5.25 2.61 -0.23
CA ILE A 34 -5.86 1.28 -0.41
C ILE A 34 -5.46 0.37 0.76
N CYS A 35 -6.48 -0.16 1.43
CA CYS A 35 -6.32 -1.12 2.51
C CYS A 35 -6.32 -2.56 1.96
N PRO A 36 -5.20 -3.30 2.04
CA PRO A 36 -5.11 -4.65 1.50
C PRO A 36 -5.66 -5.73 2.44
N VAL A 37 -6.13 -5.35 3.62
CA VAL A 37 -6.51 -6.29 4.68
C VAL A 37 -7.98 -6.68 4.56
N GLN A 38 -8.24 -7.98 4.41
CA GLN A 38 -9.59 -8.51 4.44
C GLN A 38 -10.25 -8.26 5.80
N GLY A 39 -11.54 -7.87 5.77
CA GLY A 39 -12.29 -7.53 6.99
C GLY A 39 -12.11 -6.09 7.48
N ALA A 40 -11.10 -5.35 7.05
CA ALA A 40 -10.91 -3.95 7.44
C ALA A 40 -12.10 -3.05 7.04
N LYS A 41 -12.80 -3.37 5.94
CA LYS A 41 -13.99 -2.62 5.52
C LYS A 41 -15.12 -2.68 6.56
N ALA A 42 -15.34 -3.83 7.18
CA ALA A 42 -16.33 -3.98 8.24
C ALA A 42 -15.94 -3.26 9.54
N GLU A 43 -14.65 -3.17 9.84
CA GLU A 43 -14.15 -2.39 10.96
C GLU A 43 -14.21 -0.87 10.68
N MET A 44 -13.99 -0.47 9.43
CA MET A 44 -14.13 0.93 8.99
C MET A 44 -15.54 1.48 9.26
N GLU A 45 -16.57 0.65 9.10
CA GLU A 45 -17.96 1.05 9.37
C GLU A 45 -18.17 1.51 10.81
N LYS A 46 -17.38 0.98 11.76
CA LYS A 46 -17.43 1.36 13.18
C LYS A 46 -16.64 2.64 13.47
N ILE A 47 -15.62 2.93 12.65
CA ILE A 47 -14.70 4.08 12.83
C ILE A 47 -15.25 5.31 12.10
N ASP A 48 -15.47 5.18 10.80
CA ASP A 48 -16.00 6.22 9.95
C ASP A 48 -16.82 5.61 8.78
N PRO A 49 -18.15 5.55 8.90
CA PRO A 49 -19.02 5.01 7.85
C PRO A 49 -18.89 5.71 6.50
N THR A 50 -18.43 6.97 6.46
CA THR A 50 -18.31 7.72 5.21
C THR A 50 -17.15 7.24 4.35
N LEU A 51 -16.17 6.54 4.93
CA LEU A 51 -15.00 6.01 4.24
C LEU A 51 -15.20 4.60 3.69
N VAL A 52 -16.28 3.90 4.09
CA VAL A 52 -16.54 2.50 3.70
C VAL A 52 -16.64 2.31 2.20
N ASP A 53 -17.22 3.26 1.50
CA ASP A 53 -17.40 3.23 0.05
C ASP A 53 -16.41 4.14 -0.70
N ASN A 54 -15.36 4.59 -0.03
CA ASN A 54 -14.32 5.37 -0.67
C ASN A 54 -13.43 4.45 -1.55
N PRO A 55 -13.43 4.61 -2.89
CA PRO A 55 -12.66 3.75 -3.79
C PRO A 55 -11.15 3.92 -3.66
N LEU A 56 -10.68 4.99 -3.02
CA LEU A 56 -9.26 5.20 -2.73
C LEU A 56 -8.76 4.34 -1.56
N ILE A 57 -9.68 3.82 -0.74
CA ILE A 57 -9.38 2.95 0.39
C ILE A 57 -9.85 1.52 0.11
N PHE A 58 -11.05 1.38 -0.43
CA PHE A 58 -11.69 0.09 -0.75
C PHE A 58 -12.12 0.07 -2.22
N PRO A 59 -11.16 -0.12 -3.15
CA PRO A 59 -11.47 -0.17 -4.57
C PRO A 59 -12.40 -1.34 -4.91
N THR A 60 -13.27 -1.13 -5.88
CA THR A 60 -14.11 -2.19 -6.43
C THR A 60 -13.33 -3.12 -7.35
N ASP A 61 -13.88 -4.29 -7.66
CA ASP A 61 -13.29 -5.20 -8.66
C ASP A 61 -13.14 -4.54 -10.05
N GLU A 62 -14.02 -3.58 -10.38
CA GLU A 62 -13.92 -2.82 -11.62
C GLU A 62 -12.77 -1.81 -11.59
N ASP A 63 -12.52 -1.19 -10.45
CA ASP A 63 -11.38 -0.30 -10.29
C ASP A 63 -10.07 -1.09 -10.37
N LEU A 64 -10.01 -2.25 -9.73
CA LEU A 64 -8.85 -3.14 -9.77
C LEU A 64 -8.55 -3.67 -11.19
N LYS A 65 -9.56 -3.89 -12.03
CA LYS A 65 -9.35 -4.28 -13.44
C LYS A 65 -8.66 -3.19 -14.28
N LYS A 66 -8.78 -1.93 -13.87
CA LYS A 66 -8.13 -0.80 -14.54
C LYS A 66 -6.75 -0.49 -13.94
N ALA A 67 -6.44 -1.06 -12.79
CA ALA A 67 -5.16 -0.92 -12.14
C ALA A 67 -4.11 -1.81 -12.81
N PHE A 68 -2.87 -1.36 -12.85
CA PHE A 68 -1.73 -2.11 -13.34
C PHE A 68 -0.52 -1.86 -12.46
N VAL A 69 0.40 -2.82 -12.47
CA VAL A 69 1.68 -2.70 -11.76
C VAL A 69 2.75 -2.33 -12.78
N PHE A 70 3.68 -1.51 -12.38
CA PHE A 70 4.85 -1.24 -13.21
C PHE A 70 5.59 -2.55 -13.49
N ARG A 71 5.95 -2.76 -14.76
CA ARG A 71 6.77 -3.93 -15.13
C ARG A 71 8.20 -3.75 -14.62
N THR A 72 8.87 -4.85 -14.41
CA THR A 72 10.30 -4.84 -14.16
C THR A 72 11.03 -4.32 -15.39
N LEU A 73 11.92 -3.36 -15.19
CA LEU A 73 12.75 -2.80 -16.24
C LEU A 73 14.06 -3.60 -16.36
N SER A 74 14.62 -3.63 -17.57
CA SER A 74 16.01 -4.03 -17.75
C SER A 74 16.95 -2.92 -17.24
N PRO A 75 18.23 -3.22 -16.91
CA PRO A 75 19.16 -2.21 -16.46
C PRO A 75 19.34 -1.03 -17.43
N THR A 76 19.28 -1.31 -18.74
CA THR A 76 19.35 -0.27 -19.76
C THR A 76 18.12 0.65 -19.73
N GLU A 77 16.93 0.07 -19.67
CA GLU A 77 15.68 0.85 -19.58
C GLU A 77 15.62 1.68 -18.31
N GLU A 78 16.10 1.14 -17.19
CA GLU A 78 16.16 1.88 -15.92
C GLU A 78 17.05 3.11 -16.02
N THR A 79 18.22 2.97 -16.67
CA THR A 79 19.12 4.10 -16.94
C THR A 79 18.45 5.12 -17.86
N ASP A 80 17.92 4.69 -18.98
CA ASP A 80 17.27 5.58 -19.97
C ASP A 80 16.10 6.36 -19.35
N TYR A 81 15.23 5.70 -18.58
CA TYR A 81 14.12 6.39 -17.90
C TYR A 81 14.61 7.36 -16.83
N SER A 82 15.66 7.01 -16.10
CA SER A 82 16.26 7.91 -15.09
C SER A 82 16.84 9.17 -15.72
N GLU A 83 17.52 9.04 -16.87
CA GLU A 83 18.07 10.18 -17.63
C GLU A 83 16.95 11.07 -18.20
N GLN A 84 15.90 10.46 -18.77
CA GLN A 84 14.74 11.19 -19.27
C GLN A 84 14.03 11.95 -18.14
N PHE A 85 13.86 11.32 -16.99
CA PHE A 85 13.25 11.97 -15.82
C PHE A 85 14.13 13.11 -15.30
N ALA A 86 15.42 12.91 -15.15
CA ALA A 86 16.35 13.96 -14.76
C ALA A 86 16.28 15.17 -15.73
N THR A 87 16.27 14.90 -17.02
CA THR A 87 16.11 15.95 -18.04
C THR A 87 14.79 16.71 -17.89
N ALA A 88 13.69 16.00 -17.63
CA ALA A 88 12.36 16.60 -17.49
C ALA A 88 12.24 17.50 -16.25
N ILE A 89 12.91 17.17 -15.16
CA ILE A 89 12.91 17.97 -13.92
C ILE A 89 14.04 19.00 -13.84
N GLY A 90 14.93 19.03 -14.84
CA GLY A 90 16.05 19.97 -14.88
C GLY A 90 17.19 19.64 -13.93
N ALA A 91 17.40 18.36 -13.64
CA ALA A 91 18.45 17.86 -12.74
C ALA A 91 19.65 17.30 -13.55
#